data_9c0083c82106d58dca8aaba77c5a9814
#
_entry.id   9c0083c82106d58dca8aaba77c5a9814
#
_cell.length_a   1.000
_cell.length_b   1.000
_cell.length_c   1.000
_cell.angle_alpha   90.00
_cell.angle_beta   90.00
_cell.angle_gamma   90.00
#
_symmetry.space_group_name_H-M   'P 1'
#
loop_
_entity.id
_entity.type
_entity.pdbx_description
1 polymer ?
#
loop_
_entity_poly.entity_id
_entity_poly.type
_entity_poly.pdbx_seq_one_letter_code
_entity_poly.pdbx_strand_id
1 'polypeptide(L)'
;MLLIFTDLDGTLLNSDDYGYEAALPVLKQLQTLNIPVIPVTSKTRSEVEVLREKIGLTDAFIVENGSAVFIPISQRNLASPQTQNWGDYDLMQFGFSYTEARQGLKAVAEALNQPLTGFADLTEAEIHQLTGLAPEDVKRAKDREFTEPFITPKNFTSLEIEQTVNQLGFQVVVGDRFSHLIGQEAGKGKAVQWLIQQYHNSQPDAKIITVGLGNSPNDLAMLEVVEIPVIIPGKKCPHPGLENRGWEVASASGCQGWANAVREICNSLNIYLN
;
A
#
# COMPACT_ATOMS: atom_id res chain seq x y z
N MET A 1 19.94 -10.64 -3.52
CA MET A 1 19.30 -9.58 -2.70
C MET A 1 17.85 -9.95 -2.48
N LEU A 2 17.31 -9.77 -1.27
CA LEU A 2 15.90 -9.98 -0.97
C LEU A 2 15.22 -8.61 -0.84
N LEU A 3 14.03 -8.44 -1.45
CA LEU A 3 13.17 -7.26 -1.29
C LEU A 3 11.82 -7.71 -0.73
N ILE A 4 11.34 -7.05 0.34
CA ILE A 4 10.07 -7.39 0.98
C ILE A 4 9.10 -6.21 0.79
N PHE A 5 8.08 -6.41 -0.03
CA PHE A 5 6.96 -5.50 -0.21
C PHE A 5 5.83 -5.91 0.73
N THR A 6 5.32 -4.99 1.51
CA THR A 6 4.30 -5.32 2.51
C THR A 6 3.17 -4.29 2.54
N ASP A 7 1.94 -4.78 2.50
CA ASP A 7 0.84 -3.95 2.96
C ASP A 7 0.96 -3.69 4.47
N LEU A 8 0.22 -2.73 4.99
CA LEU A 8 0.26 -2.31 6.38
C LEU A 8 -0.93 -2.84 7.17
N ASP A 9 -2.13 -2.33 6.92
CA ASP A 9 -3.32 -2.58 7.74
C ASP A 9 -3.84 -4.02 7.61
N GLY A 10 -3.74 -4.81 8.67
CA GLY A 10 -4.09 -6.23 8.64
C GLY A 10 -2.99 -7.14 8.09
N THR A 11 -1.83 -6.58 7.72
CA THR A 11 -0.64 -7.29 7.25
C THR A 11 0.53 -7.09 8.20
N LEU A 12 1.32 -6.03 8.08
CA LEU A 12 2.38 -5.67 9.03
C LEU A 12 1.82 -5.17 10.37
N LEU A 13 0.65 -4.57 10.33
CA LEU A 13 -0.11 -4.09 11.48
C LEU A 13 -1.33 -4.99 11.70
N ASN A 14 -1.77 -5.13 12.93
CA ASN A 14 -3.05 -5.77 13.23
C ASN A 14 -4.23 -4.94 12.69
N SER A 15 -5.32 -5.60 12.35
CA SER A 15 -6.51 -4.94 11.81
C SER A 15 -7.33 -4.17 12.86
N ASP A 16 -7.23 -4.54 14.14
CA ASP A 16 -8.10 -4.03 15.22
C ASP A 16 -7.44 -2.94 16.07
N ASP A 17 -6.14 -3.07 16.36
CA ASP A 17 -5.42 -2.14 17.24
C ASP A 17 -4.20 -1.48 16.58
N TYR A 18 -3.93 -1.81 15.30
CA TYR A 18 -2.74 -1.38 14.57
C TYR A 18 -1.41 -1.75 15.25
N GLY A 19 -1.43 -2.74 16.15
CA GLY A 19 -0.25 -3.28 16.83
C GLY A 19 0.73 -3.91 15.83
N TYR A 20 2.03 -3.78 16.15
CA TYR A 20 3.13 -4.28 15.32
C TYR A 20 4.24 -4.97 16.13
N GLU A 21 4.02 -5.16 17.40
CA GLU A 21 5.05 -5.62 18.37
C GLU A 21 5.64 -6.98 17.97
N ALA A 22 4.82 -7.89 17.44
CA ALA A 22 5.29 -9.20 17.00
C ALA A 22 6.22 -9.12 15.76
N ALA A 23 6.10 -8.10 14.93
CA ALA A 23 6.94 -7.89 13.77
C ALA A 23 8.29 -7.23 14.12
N LEU A 24 8.37 -6.42 15.19
CA LEU A 24 9.56 -5.64 15.52
C LEU A 24 10.87 -6.45 15.62
N PRO A 25 10.92 -7.64 16.25
CA PRO A 25 12.16 -8.41 16.30
C PRO A 25 12.66 -8.80 14.89
N VAL A 26 11.73 -9.17 13.98
CA VAL A 26 12.06 -9.53 12.60
C VAL A 26 12.51 -8.31 11.82
N LEU A 27 11.81 -7.18 11.93
CA LEU A 27 12.19 -5.93 11.27
C LEU A 27 13.61 -5.50 11.65
N LYS A 28 13.98 -5.57 12.94
CA LYS A 28 15.33 -5.25 13.41
C LYS A 28 16.40 -6.17 12.80
N GLN A 29 16.10 -7.45 12.66
CA GLN A 29 17.03 -8.40 12.05
C GLN A 29 17.20 -8.15 10.56
N LEU A 30 16.11 -7.88 9.83
CA LEU A 30 16.15 -7.51 8.42
C LEU A 30 16.98 -6.24 8.19
N GLN A 31 16.82 -5.23 9.04
CA GLN A 31 17.63 -4.01 9.02
C GLN A 31 19.12 -4.31 9.22
N THR A 32 19.48 -5.15 10.20
CA THR A 32 20.87 -5.55 10.43
C THR A 32 21.48 -6.24 9.23
N LEU A 33 20.67 -6.97 8.46
CA LEU A 33 21.08 -7.67 7.24
C LEU A 33 20.97 -6.81 5.97
N ASN A 34 20.58 -5.53 6.10
CA ASN A 34 20.31 -4.61 5.00
C ASN A 34 19.31 -5.19 3.99
N ILE A 35 18.26 -5.87 4.47
CA ILE A 35 17.16 -6.37 3.66
C ILE A 35 16.06 -5.31 3.67
N PRO A 36 15.75 -4.69 2.52
CA PRO A 36 14.72 -3.66 2.42
C PRO A 36 13.32 -4.20 2.74
N VAL A 37 12.59 -3.44 3.57
CA VAL A 37 11.17 -3.65 3.84
C VAL A 37 10.40 -2.42 3.36
N ILE A 38 9.62 -2.59 2.31
CA ILE A 38 9.00 -1.53 1.52
C ILE A 38 7.49 -1.53 1.77
N PRO A 39 6.94 -0.57 2.52
CA PRO A 39 5.49 -0.40 2.68
C PRO A 39 4.80 -0.12 1.34
N VAL A 40 3.66 -0.79 1.10
CA VAL A 40 2.80 -0.62 -0.09
C VAL A 40 1.35 -0.49 0.39
N THR A 41 0.87 0.72 0.58
CA THR A 41 -0.34 0.96 1.38
C THR A 41 -1.34 1.93 0.75
N SER A 42 -2.57 1.92 1.24
CA SER A 42 -3.59 2.94 0.96
C SER A 42 -3.42 4.21 1.80
N LYS A 43 -2.54 4.18 2.83
CA LYS A 43 -2.24 5.32 3.69
C LYS A 43 -1.54 6.44 2.93
N THR A 44 -1.60 7.65 3.51
CA THR A 44 -0.88 8.83 3.05
C THR A 44 0.61 8.75 3.40
N ARG A 45 1.43 9.58 2.76
CA ARG A 45 2.84 9.77 3.14
C ARG A 45 2.98 10.18 4.61
N SER A 46 2.17 11.12 5.06
CA SER A 46 2.17 11.63 6.44
C SER A 46 1.92 10.53 7.49
N GLU A 47 1.02 9.57 7.20
CA GLU A 47 0.79 8.40 8.05
C GLU A 47 1.99 7.45 8.04
N VAL A 48 2.54 7.19 6.86
CA VAL A 48 3.65 6.25 6.67
C VAL A 48 4.94 6.78 7.31
N GLU A 49 5.24 8.06 7.20
CA GLU A 49 6.43 8.67 7.81
C GLU A 49 6.46 8.47 9.34
N VAL A 50 5.33 8.73 10.01
CA VAL A 50 5.22 8.50 11.47
C VAL A 50 5.38 7.03 11.83
N LEU A 51 4.81 6.12 11.05
CA LEU A 51 4.98 4.69 11.29
C LEU A 51 6.42 4.25 11.06
N ARG A 52 7.04 4.66 9.96
CA ARG A 52 8.43 4.33 9.62
C ARG A 52 9.40 4.76 10.72
N GLU A 53 9.22 5.96 11.28
CA GLU A 53 10.02 6.43 12.41
C GLU A 53 9.86 5.52 13.63
N LYS A 54 8.63 5.13 13.97
CA LYS A 54 8.33 4.27 15.13
C LYS A 54 8.93 2.87 15.02
N ILE A 55 8.89 2.27 13.81
CA ILE A 55 9.34 0.88 13.59
C ILE A 55 10.72 0.79 12.93
N GLY A 56 11.34 1.94 12.65
CA GLY A 56 12.71 2.06 12.16
C GLY A 56 12.87 1.75 10.67
N LEU A 57 11.87 1.87 9.82
CA LEU A 57 12.01 1.67 8.38
C LEU A 57 12.61 2.89 7.70
N THR A 58 13.62 2.68 6.88
CA THR A 58 14.36 3.74 6.17
C THR A 58 14.32 3.62 4.65
N ASP A 59 13.79 2.52 4.13
CA ASP A 59 13.71 2.24 2.70
C ASP A 59 12.64 3.06 1.96
N ALA A 60 12.61 2.97 0.64
CA ALA A 60 11.54 3.50 -0.19
C ALA A 60 10.16 2.98 0.28
N PHE A 61 9.10 3.72 -0.03
CA PHE A 61 7.74 3.32 0.32
C PHE A 61 6.73 3.80 -0.73
N ILE A 62 5.62 3.08 -0.83
CA ILE A 62 4.57 3.27 -1.81
C ILE A 62 3.28 3.61 -1.08
N VAL A 63 2.66 4.74 -1.46
CA VAL A 63 1.50 5.30 -0.76
C VAL A 63 0.28 5.40 -1.66
N GLU A 64 -0.86 5.62 -1.03
CA GLU A 64 -2.13 5.94 -1.67
C GLU A 64 -2.47 4.96 -2.79
N ASN A 65 -2.41 3.64 -2.47
CA ASN A 65 -2.70 2.53 -3.39
C ASN A 65 -1.79 2.50 -4.64
N GLY A 66 -0.52 2.90 -4.49
CA GLY A 66 0.43 2.88 -5.59
C GLY A 66 0.34 4.12 -6.49
N SER A 67 -0.24 5.20 -6.00
CA SER A 67 -0.26 6.49 -6.71
C SER A 67 1.09 7.19 -6.69
N ALA A 68 1.93 6.89 -5.70
CA ALA A 68 3.27 7.46 -5.61
C ALA A 68 4.27 6.52 -4.92
N VAL A 69 5.52 6.61 -5.34
CA VAL A 69 6.70 5.99 -4.70
C VAL A 69 7.60 7.10 -4.19
N PHE A 70 7.91 7.06 -2.91
CA PHE A 70 8.88 7.96 -2.26
C PHE A 70 10.19 7.21 -2.03
N ILE A 71 11.27 7.73 -2.60
CA ILE A 71 12.63 7.19 -2.47
C ILE A 71 13.42 8.16 -1.59
N PRO A 72 13.88 7.77 -0.40
CA PRO A 72 14.74 8.63 0.42
C PRO A 72 15.99 9.08 -0.35
N ILE A 73 16.44 10.32 -0.12
CA ILE A 73 17.64 10.86 -0.77
C ILE A 73 18.88 9.96 -0.53
N SER A 74 18.93 9.25 0.60
CA SER A 74 19.98 8.26 0.88
C SER A 74 19.97 7.06 -0.09
N GLN A 75 18.88 6.83 -0.80
CA GLN A 75 18.71 5.76 -1.80
C GLN A 75 18.52 6.32 -3.23
N ARG A 76 19.06 7.50 -3.52
CA ARG A 76 18.93 8.19 -4.82
C ARG A 76 19.41 7.38 -6.03
N ASN A 77 20.21 6.34 -5.82
CA ASN A 77 20.58 5.37 -6.86
C ASN A 77 19.35 4.59 -7.42
N LEU A 78 18.22 4.61 -6.74
CA LEU A 78 16.94 4.05 -7.23
C LEU A 78 16.10 5.08 -8.00
N ALA A 79 16.49 6.36 -8.01
CA ALA A 79 15.77 7.38 -8.78
C ALA A 79 15.95 7.18 -10.28
N SER A 80 14.97 7.61 -11.04
CA SER A 80 14.98 7.60 -12.52
C SER A 80 14.90 9.04 -13.05
N PRO A 81 15.11 9.27 -14.37
CA PRO A 81 14.89 10.58 -14.96
C PRO A 81 13.45 11.12 -14.83
N GLN A 82 12.50 10.25 -14.51
CA GLN A 82 11.08 10.61 -14.33
C GLN A 82 10.75 11.02 -12.90
N THR A 83 11.66 10.77 -11.93
CA THR A 83 11.45 11.18 -10.54
C THR A 83 11.67 12.69 -10.37
N GLN A 84 10.92 13.27 -9.43
CA GLN A 84 10.96 14.68 -9.07
C GLN A 84 11.52 14.83 -7.65
N ASN A 85 12.26 15.92 -7.39
CA ASN A 85 12.66 16.21 -6.02
C ASN A 85 11.45 16.62 -5.18
N TRP A 86 11.28 15.98 -4.02
CA TRP A 86 10.17 16.20 -3.08
C TRP A 86 10.69 16.25 -1.64
N GLY A 87 11.34 17.36 -1.31
CA GLY A 87 11.96 17.51 0.01
C GLY A 87 13.07 16.49 0.26
N ASP A 88 12.87 15.62 1.25
CA ASP A 88 13.83 14.56 1.61
C ASP A 88 13.72 13.29 0.74
N TYR A 89 12.92 13.35 -0.32
CA TYR A 89 12.66 12.24 -1.22
C TYR A 89 12.84 12.61 -2.70
N ASP A 90 13.13 11.61 -3.51
CA ASP A 90 12.83 11.61 -4.94
C ASP A 90 11.47 10.91 -5.13
N LEU A 91 10.52 11.58 -5.78
CA LEU A 91 9.13 11.13 -5.97
C LEU A 91 8.91 10.61 -7.39
N MET A 92 8.37 9.38 -7.50
CA MET A 92 7.74 8.90 -8.73
C MET A 92 6.21 8.90 -8.54
N GLN A 93 5.52 9.69 -9.36
CA GLN A 93 4.07 9.83 -9.34
C GLN A 93 3.45 9.05 -10.50
N PHE A 94 2.45 8.21 -10.23
CA PHE A 94 1.69 7.43 -11.22
C PHE A 94 0.26 7.93 -11.40
N GLY A 95 -0.26 8.60 -10.39
CA GLY A 95 -1.62 9.09 -10.37
C GLY A 95 -1.73 10.59 -10.65
N PHE A 96 -2.88 11.12 -10.37
CA PHE A 96 -3.20 12.54 -10.40
C PHE A 96 -2.75 13.22 -9.10
N SER A 97 -2.72 14.54 -9.09
CA SER A 97 -2.65 15.32 -7.86
C SER A 97 -3.96 15.19 -7.06
N TYR A 98 -3.92 15.48 -5.77
CA TYR A 98 -5.12 15.46 -4.94
C TYR A 98 -6.23 16.38 -5.46
N THR A 99 -5.86 17.57 -5.97
CA THR A 99 -6.81 18.49 -6.58
C THR A 99 -7.54 17.87 -7.78
N GLU A 100 -6.80 17.17 -8.65
CA GLU A 100 -7.39 16.47 -9.80
C GLU A 100 -8.24 15.27 -9.36
N ALA A 101 -7.81 14.51 -8.35
CA ALA A 101 -8.59 13.41 -7.79
C ALA A 101 -9.93 13.92 -7.20
N ARG A 102 -9.92 15.06 -6.51
CA ARG A 102 -11.12 15.74 -6.02
C ARG A 102 -12.07 16.19 -7.12
N GLN A 103 -11.52 16.78 -8.19
CA GLN A 103 -12.30 17.15 -9.37
C GLN A 103 -12.87 15.92 -10.07
N GLY A 104 -12.06 14.86 -10.17
CA GLY A 104 -12.46 13.57 -10.71
C GLY A 104 -13.63 12.95 -9.96
N LEU A 105 -13.61 12.95 -8.62
CA LEU A 105 -14.72 12.43 -7.83
C LEU A 105 -16.04 13.17 -8.09
N LYS A 106 -15.98 14.49 -8.27
CA LYS A 106 -17.16 15.30 -8.65
C LYS A 106 -17.65 14.94 -10.04
N ALA A 107 -16.75 14.84 -11.03
CA ALA A 107 -17.12 14.45 -12.40
C ALA A 107 -17.73 13.04 -12.45
N VAL A 108 -17.20 12.09 -11.68
CA VAL A 108 -17.78 10.74 -11.55
C VAL A 108 -19.18 10.81 -10.92
N ALA A 109 -19.37 11.59 -9.86
CA ALA A 109 -20.68 11.78 -9.22
C ALA A 109 -21.72 12.37 -10.19
N GLU A 110 -21.32 13.35 -10.99
CA GLU A 110 -22.18 13.97 -12.03
C GLU A 110 -22.53 12.95 -13.13
N ALA A 111 -21.53 12.24 -13.68
CA ALA A 111 -21.73 11.25 -14.74
C ALA A 111 -22.66 10.11 -14.31
N LEU A 112 -22.56 9.69 -13.06
CA LEU A 112 -23.42 8.66 -12.49
C LEU A 112 -24.76 9.18 -11.97
N ASN A 113 -24.97 10.50 -11.98
CA ASN A 113 -26.12 11.15 -11.35
C ASN A 113 -26.33 10.65 -9.89
N GLN A 114 -25.22 10.45 -9.16
CA GLN A 114 -25.21 9.92 -7.79
C GLN A 114 -24.23 10.72 -6.93
N PRO A 115 -24.64 11.27 -5.78
CA PRO A 115 -23.73 11.97 -4.89
C PRO A 115 -22.70 11.03 -4.30
N LEU A 116 -21.42 11.43 -4.38
CA LEU A 116 -20.28 10.73 -3.77
C LEU A 116 -19.67 11.65 -2.71
N THR A 117 -19.54 11.15 -1.49
CA THR A 117 -18.99 11.90 -0.36
C THR A 117 -17.55 11.49 -0.14
N GLY A 118 -16.61 12.38 -0.48
CA GLY A 118 -15.18 12.17 -0.29
C GLY A 118 -14.67 12.59 1.09
N PHE A 119 -13.43 12.24 1.42
CA PHE A 119 -12.78 12.62 2.69
C PHE A 119 -12.71 14.15 2.88
N ALA A 120 -12.52 14.91 1.81
CA ALA A 120 -12.52 16.37 1.91
C ALA A 120 -13.88 16.95 2.31
N ASP A 121 -14.96 16.23 2.03
CA ASP A 121 -16.34 16.66 2.34
C ASP A 121 -16.73 16.36 3.80
N LEU A 122 -15.94 15.47 4.45
CA LEU A 122 -16.17 15.04 5.84
C LEU A 122 -15.35 15.88 6.83
N THR A 123 -15.95 16.14 7.98
CA THR A 123 -15.24 16.70 9.15
C THR A 123 -14.31 15.65 9.78
N GLU A 124 -13.33 16.09 10.56
CA GLU A 124 -12.46 15.18 11.32
C GLU A 124 -13.27 14.31 12.29
N ALA A 125 -14.32 14.84 12.90
CA ALA A 125 -15.20 14.09 13.80
C ALA A 125 -15.95 12.95 13.08
N GLU A 126 -16.44 13.19 11.87
CA GLU A 126 -17.10 12.16 11.05
C GLU A 126 -16.12 11.08 10.62
N ILE A 127 -14.91 11.45 10.21
CA ILE A 127 -13.87 10.47 9.86
C ILE A 127 -13.48 9.64 11.09
N HIS A 128 -13.27 10.28 12.25
CA HIS A 128 -13.04 9.57 13.52
C HIS A 128 -14.14 8.55 13.81
N GLN A 129 -15.40 8.94 13.68
CA GLN A 129 -16.54 8.05 13.91
C GLN A 129 -16.58 6.87 12.93
N LEU A 130 -16.23 7.08 11.66
CA LEU A 130 -16.23 6.06 10.62
C LEU A 130 -15.03 5.12 10.72
N THR A 131 -13.87 5.61 11.18
CA THR A 131 -12.61 4.86 11.14
C THR A 131 -12.15 4.36 12.50
N GLY A 132 -12.51 5.06 13.58
CA GLY A 132 -11.93 4.85 14.91
C GLY A 132 -10.52 5.42 15.09
N LEU A 133 -9.96 6.11 14.09
CA LEU A 133 -8.64 6.73 14.17
C LEU A 133 -8.59 7.82 15.24
N ALA A 134 -7.47 7.94 15.94
CA ALA A 134 -7.24 9.06 16.85
C ALA A 134 -7.23 10.41 16.08
N PRO A 135 -7.56 11.54 16.71
CA PRO A 135 -7.67 12.84 16.01
C PRO A 135 -6.43 13.21 15.18
N GLU A 136 -5.23 12.95 15.70
CA GLU A 136 -3.99 13.23 14.97
C GLU A 136 -3.79 12.29 13.78
N ASP A 137 -4.27 11.05 13.85
CA ASP A 137 -4.24 10.11 12.73
C ASP A 137 -5.28 10.44 11.68
N VAL A 138 -6.44 11.00 12.08
CA VAL A 138 -7.43 11.54 11.14
C VAL A 138 -6.85 12.68 10.32
N LYS A 139 -6.12 13.62 10.94
CA LYS A 139 -5.44 14.70 10.21
C LYS A 139 -4.46 14.15 9.18
N ARG A 140 -3.63 13.17 9.57
CA ARG A 140 -2.69 12.50 8.67
C ARG A 140 -3.40 11.76 7.53
N ALA A 141 -4.50 11.07 7.82
CA ALA A 141 -5.30 10.37 6.80
C ALA A 141 -5.98 11.33 5.81
N LYS A 142 -6.25 12.58 6.21
CA LYS A 142 -6.73 13.67 5.34
C LYS A 142 -5.63 14.38 4.57
N ASP A 143 -4.37 14.25 4.95
CA ASP A 143 -3.21 14.86 4.30
C ASP A 143 -2.84 14.09 3.00
N ARG A 144 -3.84 14.02 2.10
CA ARG A 144 -3.73 13.29 0.84
C ARG A 144 -3.04 14.13 -0.23
N GLU A 145 -2.25 13.46 -1.07
CA GLU A 145 -1.49 14.11 -2.13
C GLU A 145 -1.92 13.62 -3.53
N PHE A 146 -2.54 12.44 -3.65
CA PHE A 146 -2.76 11.80 -4.96
C PHE A 146 -4.14 11.17 -5.15
N THR A 147 -4.89 10.87 -4.10
CA THR A 147 -6.14 10.11 -4.20
C THR A 147 -7.24 10.69 -3.32
N GLU A 148 -8.49 10.42 -3.68
CA GLU A 148 -9.63 10.80 -2.86
C GLU A 148 -10.37 9.54 -2.38
N PRO A 149 -10.29 9.20 -1.09
CA PRO A 149 -11.17 8.20 -0.50
C PRO A 149 -12.61 8.74 -0.43
N PHE A 150 -13.58 7.88 -0.66
CA PHE A 150 -14.99 8.24 -0.56
C PHE A 150 -15.81 7.10 0.03
N ILE A 151 -16.96 7.44 0.62
CA ILE A 151 -17.90 6.47 1.16
C ILE A 151 -18.46 5.65 0.00
N THR A 152 -18.25 4.32 0.03
CA THR A 152 -18.73 3.43 -1.03
C THR A 152 -20.26 3.37 -1.01
N PRO A 153 -20.96 3.79 -2.06
CA PRO A 153 -22.40 3.62 -2.16
C PRO A 153 -22.79 2.15 -2.23
N LYS A 154 -23.94 1.78 -1.65
CA LYS A 154 -24.39 0.38 -1.57
C LYS A 154 -24.53 -0.34 -2.92
N ASN A 155 -24.69 0.38 -4.01
CA ASN A 155 -24.89 -0.14 -5.37
C ASN A 155 -23.72 0.16 -6.32
N PHE A 156 -22.52 0.42 -5.79
CA PHE A 156 -21.38 0.95 -6.55
C PHE A 156 -20.59 -0.11 -7.35
N THR A 157 -21.01 -1.36 -7.42
CA THR A 157 -20.23 -2.46 -8.02
C THR A 157 -20.72 -2.87 -9.41
N SER A 158 -21.33 -1.98 -10.18
CA SER A 158 -21.77 -2.32 -11.53
C SER A 158 -20.68 -2.08 -12.56
N LEU A 159 -20.65 -2.90 -13.62
CA LEU A 159 -19.77 -2.75 -14.79
C LEU A 159 -19.91 -1.35 -15.43
N GLU A 160 -21.10 -0.77 -15.39
CA GLU A 160 -21.39 0.56 -15.91
C GLU A 160 -20.64 1.66 -15.14
N ILE A 161 -20.56 1.53 -13.82
CA ILE A 161 -19.81 2.46 -12.97
C ILE A 161 -18.32 2.38 -13.27
N GLU A 162 -17.78 1.18 -13.35
CA GLU A 162 -16.38 0.94 -13.68
C GLU A 162 -16.03 1.54 -15.08
N GLN A 163 -16.88 1.32 -16.06
CA GLN A 163 -16.70 1.90 -17.39
C GLN A 163 -16.75 3.44 -17.37
N THR A 164 -17.69 4.03 -16.63
CA THR A 164 -17.80 5.49 -16.51
C THR A 164 -16.56 6.09 -15.86
N VAL A 165 -16.08 5.50 -14.77
CA VAL A 165 -14.86 5.93 -14.07
C VAL A 165 -13.64 5.83 -14.97
N ASN A 166 -13.49 4.72 -15.69
CA ASN A 166 -12.39 4.49 -16.62
C ASN A 166 -12.38 5.49 -17.80
N GLN A 167 -13.54 5.85 -18.34
CA GLN A 167 -13.67 6.86 -19.41
C GLN A 167 -13.21 8.24 -18.97
N LEU A 168 -13.28 8.54 -17.67
CA LEU A 168 -12.79 9.79 -17.08
C LEU A 168 -11.28 9.74 -16.69
N GLY A 169 -10.58 8.64 -16.99
CA GLY A 169 -9.15 8.47 -16.71
C GLY A 169 -8.85 8.02 -15.27
N PHE A 170 -9.85 7.57 -14.51
CA PHE A 170 -9.72 7.10 -13.16
C PHE A 170 -10.01 5.60 -13.05
N GLN A 171 -9.70 5.04 -11.90
CA GLN A 171 -10.17 3.73 -11.45
C GLN A 171 -10.55 3.79 -9.97
N VAL A 172 -11.36 2.83 -9.54
CA VAL A 172 -11.76 2.71 -8.14
C VAL A 172 -11.11 1.48 -7.54
N VAL A 173 -10.39 1.70 -6.45
CA VAL A 173 -9.91 0.62 -5.57
C VAL A 173 -10.85 0.51 -4.39
N VAL A 174 -11.51 -0.62 -4.28
CA VAL A 174 -12.43 -0.90 -3.16
C VAL A 174 -11.59 -1.38 -1.97
N GLY A 175 -11.68 -0.64 -0.86
CA GLY A 175 -11.11 -1.03 0.44
C GLY A 175 -12.21 -1.49 1.39
N ASP A 176 -11.83 -1.82 2.62
CA ASP A 176 -12.75 -2.35 3.63
C ASP A 176 -13.87 -1.36 4.03
N ARG A 177 -13.56 -0.09 4.12
CA ARG A 177 -14.47 0.97 4.62
C ARG A 177 -14.76 2.04 3.60
N PHE A 178 -13.81 2.31 2.74
CA PHE A 178 -13.87 3.36 1.72
C PHE A 178 -13.41 2.81 0.38
N SER A 179 -14.00 3.34 -0.69
CA SER A 179 -13.42 3.23 -2.01
C SER A 179 -12.47 4.40 -2.26
N HIS A 180 -11.43 4.18 -3.04
CA HIS A 180 -10.46 5.21 -3.39
C HIS A 180 -10.54 5.49 -4.89
N LEU A 181 -10.76 6.74 -5.25
CA LEU A 181 -10.59 7.19 -6.62
C LEU A 181 -9.10 7.47 -6.86
N ILE A 182 -8.51 6.73 -7.76
CA ILE A 182 -7.08 6.84 -8.13
C ILE A 182 -6.94 7.02 -9.63
N GLY A 183 -5.80 7.50 -10.09
CA GLY A 183 -5.50 7.59 -11.52
C GLY A 183 -5.44 6.21 -12.18
N GLN A 184 -5.84 6.11 -13.45
CA GLN A 184 -5.84 4.85 -14.20
C GLN A 184 -4.43 4.24 -14.34
N GLU A 185 -3.38 5.06 -14.31
CA GLU A 185 -1.99 4.61 -14.35
C GLU A 185 -1.42 4.26 -12.96
N ALA A 186 -2.13 4.56 -11.88
CA ALA A 186 -1.74 4.18 -10.52
C ALA A 186 -2.08 2.71 -10.22
N GLY A 187 -1.54 2.18 -9.12
CA GLY A 187 -1.86 0.84 -8.61
C GLY A 187 -0.68 0.22 -7.88
N LYS A 188 -0.95 -0.54 -6.80
CA LYS A 188 0.10 -1.20 -5.99
C LYS A 188 1.03 -2.06 -6.85
N GLY A 189 0.48 -2.85 -7.80
CA GLY A 189 1.28 -3.70 -8.68
C GLY A 189 2.19 -2.90 -9.61
N LYS A 190 1.68 -1.84 -10.26
CA LYS A 190 2.48 -0.98 -11.15
C LYS A 190 3.63 -0.29 -10.41
N ALA A 191 3.34 0.25 -9.23
CA ALA A 191 4.35 0.94 -8.42
C ALA A 191 5.44 -0.03 -7.91
N VAL A 192 5.04 -1.24 -7.47
CA VAL A 192 5.97 -2.30 -7.07
C VAL A 192 6.83 -2.75 -8.24
N GLN A 193 6.24 -3.03 -9.40
CA GLN A 193 6.98 -3.44 -10.60
C GLN A 193 7.98 -2.37 -11.04
N TRP A 194 7.58 -1.10 -11.02
CA TRP A 194 8.49 0.00 -11.32
C TRP A 194 9.66 0.04 -10.35
N LEU A 195 9.42 -0.07 -9.03
CA LEU A 195 10.48 -0.01 -8.03
C LEU A 195 11.42 -1.23 -8.12
N ILE A 196 10.91 -2.43 -8.39
CA ILE A 196 11.73 -3.62 -8.67
C ILE A 196 12.67 -3.34 -9.86
N GLN A 197 12.17 -2.70 -10.92
CA GLN A 197 13.00 -2.35 -12.08
C GLN A 197 14.10 -1.35 -11.68
N GLN A 198 13.84 -0.39 -10.77
CA GLN A 198 14.88 0.53 -10.30
C GLN A 198 15.98 -0.21 -9.50
N TYR A 199 15.60 -1.19 -8.68
CA TYR A 199 16.57 -2.05 -8.01
C TYR A 199 17.42 -2.85 -9.02
N HIS A 200 16.83 -3.42 -10.05
CA HIS A 200 17.58 -4.08 -11.14
C HIS A 200 18.52 -3.14 -11.86
N ASN A 201 18.06 -1.92 -12.17
CA ASN A 201 18.89 -0.91 -12.83
C ASN A 201 20.08 -0.47 -11.97
N SER A 202 19.87 -0.35 -10.65
CA SER A 202 20.93 0.05 -9.71
C SER A 202 21.93 -1.06 -9.40
N GLN A 203 21.56 -2.33 -9.57
CA GLN A 203 22.36 -3.51 -9.28
C GLN A 203 22.17 -4.59 -10.36
N PRO A 204 22.70 -4.37 -11.58
CA PRO A 204 22.42 -5.25 -12.74
C PRO A 204 22.85 -6.72 -12.56
N ASP A 205 23.90 -6.94 -11.79
CA ASP A 205 24.48 -8.28 -11.56
C ASP A 205 23.86 -9.00 -10.35
N ALA A 206 23.01 -8.33 -9.58
CA ALA A 206 22.42 -8.91 -8.39
C ALA A 206 21.22 -9.81 -8.75
N LYS A 207 21.22 -11.04 -8.25
CA LYS A 207 19.98 -11.83 -8.22
C LYS A 207 19.05 -11.22 -7.18
N ILE A 208 17.93 -10.65 -7.62
CA ILE A 208 16.91 -10.09 -6.76
C ILE A 208 15.79 -11.12 -6.61
N ILE A 209 15.37 -11.38 -5.38
CA ILE A 209 14.20 -12.17 -5.02
C ILE A 209 13.20 -11.22 -4.38
N THR A 210 11.96 -11.27 -4.80
CA THR A 210 10.91 -10.37 -4.34
C THR A 210 9.83 -11.12 -3.57
N VAL A 211 9.48 -10.60 -2.40
CA VAL A 211 8.40 -11.11 -1.53
C VAL A 211 7.32 -10.04 -1.46
N GLY A 212 6.06 -10.44 -1.56
CA GLY A 212 4.91 -9.58 -1.32
C GLY A 212 4.03 -10.15 -0.24
N LEU A 213 3.67 -9.36 0.76
CA LEU A 213 2.73 -9.75 1.81
C LEU A 213 1.51 -8.81 1.79
N GLY A 214 0.31 -9.39 1.73
CA GLY A 214 -0.94 -8.65 1.68
C GLY A 214 -2.11 -9.45 2.24
N ASN A 215 -3.23 -8.80 2.53
CA ASN A 215 -4.38 -9.42 3.21
C ASN A 215 -5.71 -9.20 2.50
N SER A 216 -5.78 -8.30 1.52
CA SER A 216 -7.05 -7.87 0.93
C SER A 216 -6.97 -7.70 -0.60
N PRO A 217 -8.10 -7.59 -1.32
CA PRO A 217 -8.13 -7.52 -2.78
C PRO A 217 -7.33 -6.38 -3.41
N ASN A 218 -7.13 -5.27 -2.70
CA ASN A 218 -6.29 -4.16 -3.19
C ASN A 218 -4.79 -4.52 -3.24
N ASP A 219 -4.37 -5.64 -2.61
CA ASP A 219 -3.01 -6.16 -2.66
C ASP A 219 -2.79 -7.11 -3.83
N LEU A 220 -3.87 -7.57 -4.46
CA LEU A 220 -3.82 -8.58 -5.50
C LEU A 220 -2.78 -8.27 -6.58
N ALA A 221 -2.81 -7.07 -7.13
CA ALA A 221 -1.89 -6.67 -8.18
C ALA A 221 -0.42 -6.60 -7.71
N MET A 222 -0.16 -6.30 -6.42
CA MET A 222 1.17 -6.39 -5.82
C MET A 222 1.63 -7.85 -5.70
N LEU A 223 0.74 -8.72 -5.21
CA LEU A 223 1.05 -10.14 -5.02
C LEU A 223 1.29 -10.87 -6.35
N GLU A 224 0.64 -10.44 -7.43
CA GLU A 224 0.82 -11.01 -8.79
C GLU A 224 2.17 -10.66 -9.45
N VAL A 225 2.85 -9.62 -9.01
CA VAL A 225 4.10 -9.14 -9.65
C VAL A 225 5.37 -9.52 -8.88
N VAL A 226 5.25 -10.14 -7.71
CA VAL A 226 6.39 -10.63 -6.92
C VAL A 226 6.64 -12.12 -7.12
N GLU A 227 7.85 -12.59 -6.83
CA GLU A 227 8.20 -14.01 -6.96
C GLU A 227 7.61 -14.88 -5.85
N ILE A 228 7.51 -14.36 -4.64
CA ILE A 228 7.00 -15.08 -3.46
C ILE A 228 5.82 -14.29 -2.87
N PRO A 229 4.59 -14.50 -3.37
CA PRO A 229 3.40 -13.91 -2.79
C PRO A 229 2.94 -14.66 -1.54
N VAL A 230 2.60 -13.91 -0.48
CA VAL A 230 2.09 -14.46 0.78
C VAL A 230 0.81 -13.73 1.18
N ILE A 231 -0.22 -14.50 1.48
CA ILE A 231 -1.49 -13.99 1.99
C ILE A 231 -1.42 -13.98 3.52
N ILE A 232 -1.63 -12.83 4.14
CA ILE A 232 -1.87 -12.75 5.57
C ILE A 232 -3.37 -12.93 5.80
N PRO A 233 -3.79 -14.00 6.48
CA PRO A 233 -5.21 -14.27 6.66
C PRO A 233 -5.84 -13.29 7.64
N GLY A 234 -7.15 -13.10 7.53
CA GLY A 234 -7.95 -12.52 8.60
C GLY A 234 -8.02 -13.47 9.82
N LYS A 235 -8.77 -13.08 10.85
CA LYS A 235 -8.89 -13.90 12.10
C LYS A 235 -9.38 -15.34 11.89
N LYS A 236 -10.10 -15.62 10.80
CA LYS A 236 -10.67 -16.95 10.53
C LYS A 236 -10.13 -17.61 9.27
N CYS A 237 -9.96 -16.84 8.21
CA CYS A 237 -9.55 -17.34 6.90
C CYS A 237 -8.97 -16.20 6.04
N PRO A 238 -8.29 -16.50 4.94
CA PRO A 238 -7.93 -15.54 3.92
C PRO A 238 -9.16 -14.80 3.38
N HIS A 239 -8.92 -13.61 2.81
CA HIS A 239 -9.99 -12.89 2.12
C HIS A 239 -10.41 -13.67 0.85
N PRO A 240 -11.73 -13.86 0.59
CA PRO A 240 -12.19 -14.65 -0.56
C PRO A 240 -11.62 -14.19 -1.91
N GLY A 241 -11.34 -12.89 -2.08
CA GLY A 241 -10.73 -12.34 -3.29
C GLY A 241 -9.28 -12.75 -3.52
N LEU A 242 -8.60 -13.34 -2.52
CA LEU A 242 -7.22 -13.85 -2.61
C LEU A 242 -7.14 -15.37 -2.57
N GLU A 243 -8.24 -16.08 -2.35
CA GLU A 243 -8.29 -17.54 -2.29
C GLU A 243 -8.05 -18.19 -3.66
N ASN A 244 -7.73 -19.49 -3.64
CA ASN A 244 -7.58 -20.38 -4.82
C ASN A 244 -6.51 -19.95 -5.83
N ARG A 245 -5.47 -19.23 -5.40
CA ARG A 245 -4.36 -18.80 -6.25
C ARG A 245 -3.10 -19.67 -6.12
N GLY A 246 -3.11 -20.64 -5.22
CA GLY A 246 -1.94 -21.50 -4.95
C GLY A 246 -0.82 -20.76 -4.22
N TRP A 247 -1.08 -19.58 -3.68
CA TRP A 247 -0.12 -18.79 -2.91
C TRP A 247 -0.03 -19.27 -1.46
N GLU A 248 1.10 -19.02 -0.83
CA GLU A 248 1.29 -19.31 0.59
C GLU A 248 0.37 -18.48 1.45
N VAL A 249 -0.18 -19.10 2.50
CA VAL A 249 -1.01 -18.44 3.51
C VAL A 249 -0.27 -18.50 4.84
N ALA A 250 -0.01 -17.34 5.45
CA ALA A 250 0.66 -17.25 6.73
C ALA A 250 -0.11 -17.98 7.84
N SER A 251 0.61 -18.50 8.83
CA SER A 251 0.07 -19.31 9.93
C SER A 251 -0.77 -18.54 10.95
N ALA A 252 -0.73 -17.20 10.91
CA ALA A 252 -1.48 -16.31 11.79
C ALA A 252 -1.88 -15.02 11.06
N SER A 253 -2.80 -14.23 11.63
CA SER A 253 -3.21 -12.93 11.11
C SER A 253 -2.28 -11.80 11.57
N GLY A 254 -2.31 -10.67 10.87
CA GLY A 254 -1.66 -9.41 11.24
C GLY A 254 -0.15 -9.55 11.44
N CYS A 255 0.39 -8.74 12.33
CA CYS A 255 1.84 -8.65 12.56
C CYS A 255 2.50 -9.97 13.00
N GLN A 256 1.76 -10.86 13.67
CA GLN A 256 2.27 -12.19 14.04
C GLN A 256 2.41 -13.08 12.78
N GLY A 257 1.41 -13.09 11.90
CA GLY A 257 1.45 -13.83 10.63
C GLY A 257 2.55 -13.31 9.73
N TRP A 258 2.69 -12.00 9.63
CA TRP A 258 3.78 -11.35 8.91
C TRP A 258 5.15 -11.82 9.42
N ALA A 259 5.37 -11.77 10.73
CA ALA A 259 6.64 -12.18 11.33
C ALA A 259 6.97 -13.66 11.10
N ASN A 260 5.97 -14.53 11.18
CA ASN A 260 6.14 -15.97 10.94
C ASN A 260 6.51 -16.22 9.48
N ALA A 261 5.74 -15.68 8.54
CA ALA A 261 5.97 -15.86 7.10
C ALA A 261 7.35 -15.36 6.67
N VAL A 262 7.76 -14.18 7.13
CA VAL A 262 9.09 -13.64 6.80
C VAL A 262 10.21 -14.52 7.35
N ARG A 263 10.10 -15.06 8.57
CA ARG A 263 11.09 -16.02 9.10
C ARG A 263 11.16 -17.31 8.27
N GLU A 264 10.03 -17.87 7.88
CA GLU A 264 9.95 -19.09 7.07
C GLU A 264 10.60 -18.87 5.69
N ILE A 265 10.31 -17.73 5.04
CA ILE A 265 10.92 -17.35 3.77
C ILE A 265 12.45 -17.17 3.91
N CYS A 266 12.88 -16.40 4.90
CA CYS A 266 14.31 -16.21 5.16
C CYS A 266 15.03 -17.54 5.39
N ASN A 267 14.46 -18.43 6.20
CA ASN A 267 15.02 -19.77 6.42
C ASN A 267 15.11 -20.60 5.13
N SER A 268 14.08 -20.57 4.29
CA SER A 268 14.05 -21.27 3.00
C SER A 268 15.13 -20.78 2.02
N LEU A 269 15.50 -19.51 2.15
CA LEU A 269 16.56 -18.85 1.37
C LEU A 269 17.96 -18.94 2.05
N ASN A 270 18.09 -19.69 3.16
CA ASN A 270 19.31 -19.78 3.98
C ASN A 270 19.76 -18.42 4.55
N ILE A 271 18.83 -17.52 4.81
CA ILE A 271 19.02 -16.25 5.52
C ILE A 271 18.59 -16.47 6.97
N TYR A 272 19.55 -16.56 7.87
CA TYR A 272 19.25 -16.86 9.27
C TYR A 272 18.96 -15.58 10.04
N LEU A 273 17.73 -15.47 10.50
CA LEU A 273 17.29 -14.45 11.46
C LEU A 273 17.55 -15.00 12.87
N ASN A 274 18.43 -14.36 13.63
CA ASN A 274 18.85 -14.76 14.98
C ASN A 274 17.82 -14.44 16.06
#